data_0bb3a5772b55c4c44ff7ae04b8b3dd8d
#
_entry.id   0bb3a5772b55c4c44ff7ae04b8b3dd8d
#
_cell.length_a   1.000
_cell.length_b   1.000
_cell.length_c   1.000
_cell.angle_alpha   90.00
_cell.angle_beta   90.00
_cell.angle_gamma   90.00
#
_symmetry.space_group_name_H-M   'P 1'
#
loop_
_entity.id
_entity.type
_entity.pdbx_description
1 polymer ?
#
loop_
_entity_poly.entity_id
_entity_poly.type
_entity_poly.pdbx_seq_one_letter_code
_entity_poly.pdbx_strand_id
1 'polypeptide(L)'
;KEGKFVFVRQFRPGIGKQLYELCAGVCEKEDASPLVSAQRELLEETGYGKGNWKEYMVISANPSTHTNLTHCFLATDVEQIDTQHLEDTEALTVHLLSLEEVKELLENGQIMQSLHAAPLWKYMAEHKQI
;
A
#
# COMPACT_ATOMS: atom_id res chain seq x y z
N LYS A 1 9.69 9.69 2.45
CA LYS A 1 10.68 10.70 2.75
C LYS A 1 11.62 10.17 3.84
N GLU A 2 12.83 10.60 3.84
CA GLU A 2 13.86 10.14 4.78
C GLU A 2 14.14 8.64 4.67
N GLY A 3 13.83 8.05 3.51
CA GLY A 3 14.08 6.64 3.27
C GLY A 3 13.12 5.70 3.98
N LYS A 4 11.95 6.19 4.39
CA LYS A 4 10.95 5.37 5.08
C LYS A 4 9.77 5.06 4.17
N PHE A 5 9.20 3.88 4.39
CA PHE A 5 7.98 3.44 3.71
C PHE A 5 6.79 3.70 4.62
N VAL A 6 5.68 4.14 4.02
CA VAL A 6 4.42 4.35 4.76
C VAL A 6 3.61 3.06 4.69
N PHE A 7 3.42 2.43 5.84
CA PHE A 7 2.63 1.22 5.98
C PHE A 7 1.47 1.45 6.92
N VAL A 8 0.42 0.65 6.75
CA VAL A 8 -0.66 0.55 7.72
C VAL A 8 -0.63 -0.83 8.36
N ARG A 9 -1.11 -0.94 9.58
CA ARG A 9 -1.26 -2.20 10.27
C ARG A 9 -2.72 -2.37 10.66
N GLN A 10 -3.29 -3.52 10.31
CA GLN A 10 -4.71 -3.75 10.43
C GLN A 10 -4.99 -5.20 10.79
N PHE A 11 -5.99 -5.43 11.65
CA PHE A 11 -6.44 -6.77 11.95
C PHE A 11 -7.29 -7.31 10.80
N ARG A 12 -6.96 -8.52 10.35
CA ARG A 12 -7.71 -9.20 9.29
C ARG A 12 -8.42 -10.42 9.89
N PRO A 13 -9.75 -10.35 10.12
CA PRO A 13 -10.50 -11.42 10.78
C PRO A 13 -10.39 -12.77 10.07
N GLY A 14 -10.33 -12.78 8.75
CA GLY A 14 -10.22 -14.02 7.99
C GLY A 14 -8.96 -14.82 8.29
N ILE A 15 -7.90 -14.16 8.74
CA ILE A 15 -6.64 -14.81 9.10
C ILE A 15 -6.43 -14.81 10.61
N GLY A 16 -7.14 -13.94 11.33
CA GLY A 16 -7.02 -13.82 12.79
C GLY A 16 -5.74 -13.14 13.24
N LYS A 17 -5.13 -12.29 12.41
CA LYS A 17 -3.88 -11.62 12.70
C LYS A 17 -3.92 -10.16 12.30
N GLN A 18 -3.04 -9.36 12.92
CA GLN A 18 -2.73 -8.04 12.43
C GLN A 18 -1.65 -8.15 11.34
N LEU A 19 -1.87 -7.50 10.22
CA LEU A 19 -0.95 -7.54 9.10
C LEU A 19 -0.43 -6.15 8.77
N TYR A 20 0.83 -6.08 8.36
CA TYR A 20 1.39 -4.88 7.75
C TYR A 20 0.98 -4.86 6.28
N GLU A 21 0.43 -3.75 5.82
CA GLU A 21 -0.08 -3.61 4.47
C GLU A 21 0.28 -2.26 3.89
N LEU A 22 0.37 -2.23 2.57
CA LEU A 22 0.41 -0.97 1.85
C LEU A 22 -0.99 -0.36 1.85
N CYS A 23 -1.05 0.96 1.68
CA CYS A 23 -2.34 1.62 1.55
C CYS A 23 -3.04 1.15 0.28
N ALA A 24 -4.29 0.75 0.39
CA ALA A 24 -5.07 0.25 -0.73
C ALA A 24 -6.55 0.56 -0.53
N GLY A 25 -7.28 0.66 -1.63
CA GLY A 25 -8.71 0.89 -1.59
C GLY A 25 -9.35 0.62 -2.94
N VAL A 26 -10.67 0.71 -2.96
CA VAL A 26 -11.47 0.48 -4.16
C VAL A 26 -11.67 1.79 -4.90
N CYS A 27 -11.53 1.75 -6.23
CA CYS A 27 -11.81 2.91 -7.07
C CYS A 27 -13.32 3.18 -7.03
N GLU A 28 -13.69 4.39 -6.66
CA GLU A 28 -15.10 4.80 -6.61
C GLU A 28 -15.51 5.47 -7.91
N LYS A 29 -16.83 5.58 -8.13
CA LYS A 29 -17.36 6.17 -9.36
C LYS A 29 -16.95 7.62 -9.53
N GLU A 30 -16.78 8.33 -8.43
CA GLU A 30 -16.37 9.74 -8.43
C GLU A 30 -14.90 9.93 -8.75
N ASP A 31 -14.11 8.87 -8.66
CA ASP A 31 -12.67 8.96 -8.93
C ASP A 31 -12.43 9.03 -10.42
N ALA A 32 -11.67 10.05 -10.84
CA ALA A 32 -11.40 10.27 -12.26
C ALA A 32 -10.50 9.18 -12.86
N SER A 33 -9.70 8.51 -12.03
CA SER A 33 -8.76 7.49 -12.49
C SER A 33 -8.28 6.65 -11.30
N PRO A 34 -7.65 5.50 -11.55
CA PRO A 34 -7.00 4.74 -10.48
C PRO A 34 -5.97 5.56 -9.70
N LEU A 35 -5.25 6.46 -10.36
CA LEU A 35 -4.29 7.33 -9.68
C LEU A 35 -4.97 8.24 -8.66
N VAL A 36 -6.06 8.88 -9.04
CA VAL A 36 -6.83 9.75 -8.14
C VAL A 36 -7.34 8.94 -6.96
N SER A 37 -7.82 7.73 -7.21
CA SER A 37 -8.29 6.83 -6.17
C SER A 37 -7.16 6.50 -5.19
N ALA A 38 -5.98 6.17 -5.69
CA ALA A 38 -4.82 5.84 -4.86
C ALA A 38 -4.40 7.03 -4.00
N GLN A 39 -4.38 8.22 -4.58
CA GLN A 39 -4.03 9.44 -3.85
C GLN A 39 -5.04 9.74 -2.73
N ARG A 40 -6.32 9.57 -3.01
CA ARG A 40 -7.38 9.76 -2.02
C ARG A 40 -7.24 8.77 -0.87
N GLU A 41 -7.05 7.50 -1.19
CA GLU A 41 -6.93 6.46 -0.17
C GLU A 41 -5.71 6.67 0.73
N LEU A 42 -4.59 7.05 0.15
CA LEU A 42 -3.38 7.33 0.94
C LEU A 42 -3.65 8.45 1.93
N LEU A 43 -4.27 9.53 1.47
CA LEU A 43 -4.56 10.68 2.33
C LEU A 43 -5.54 10.30 3.44
N GLU A 44 -6.63 9.61 3.11
CA GLU A 44 -7.63 9.21 4.09
C GLU A 44 -7.08 8.25 5.13
N GLU A 45 -6.33 7.25 4.71
CA GLU A 45 -5.84 6.21 5.61
C GLU A 45 -4.63 6.63 6.44
N THR A 46 -3.79 7.50 5.91
CA THR A 46 -2.50 7.81 6.55
C THR A 46 -2.26 9.29 6.82
N GLY A 47 -2.97 10.17 6.15
CA GLY A 47 -2.69 11.61 6.20
C GLY A 47 -1.52 12.04 5.32
N TYR A 48 -0.94 11.12 4.54
CA TYR A 48 0.16 11.44 3.63
C TYR A 48 -0.36 11.79 2.25
N GLY A 49 0.32 12.72 1.59
CA GLY A 49 -0.03 13.15 0.24
C GLY A 49 1.13 13.86 -0.44
N LYS A 50 0.82 14.58 -1.51
CA LYS A 50 1.82 15.21 -2.37
C LYS A 50 2.79 14.18 -2.93
N GLY A 51 4.02 14.57 -3.24
CA GLY A 51 5.03 13.66 -3.75
C GLY A 51 4.93 13.44 -5.25
N ASN A 52 5.78 12.57 -5.75
CA ASN A 52 5.87 12.21 -7.16
C ASN A 52 5.30 10.82 -7.36
N TRP A 53 4.30 10.70 -8.23
CA TRP A 53 3.55 9.47 -8.44
C TRP A 53 3.79 8.93 -9.85
N LYS A 54 3.96 7.62 -9.94
CA LYS A 54 4.02 6.94 -11.24
C LYS A 54 3.35 5.58 -11.14
N GLU A 55 2.76 5.13 -12.24
CA GLU A 55 2.24 3.78 -12.31
C GLU A 55 3.41 2.80 -12.25
N TYR A 56 3.33 1.83 -11.36
CA TYR A 56 4.46 0.95 -11.07
C TYR A 56 4.26 -0.46 -11.62
N MET A 57 3.06 -1.01 -11.48
CA MET A 57 2.68 -2.28 -12.09
C MET A 57 1.17 -2.44 -12.06
N VAL A 58 0.68 -3.28 -12.96
CA VAL A 58 -0.73 -3.67 -13.02
C VAL A 58 -0.78 -5.17 -12.88
N ILE A 59 -1.53 -5.67 -11.90
CA ILE A 59 -1.58 -7.08 -11.61
C ILE A 59 -3.02 -7.54 -11.37
N SER A 60 -3.22 -8.86 -11.43
CA SER A 60 -4.50 -9.48 -11.13
C SER A 60 -4.34 -10.40 -9.92
N ALA A 61 -5.25 -10.26 -8.98
CA ALA A 61 -5.24 -11.11 -7.79
C ALA A 61 -5.73 -12.52 -8.11
N ASN A 62 -6.73 -12.62 -8.99
CA ASN A 62 -7.33 -13.90 -9.31
C ASN A 62 -7.88 -13.90 -10.74
N PRO A 63 -7.01 -14.11 -11.74
CA PRO A 63 -7.42 -14.00 -13.15
C PRO A 63 -8.39 -15.10 -13.60
N SER A 64 -8.49 -16.20 -12.87
CA SER A 64 -9.40 -17.28 -13.23
C SER A 64 -10.85 -17.01 -12.86
N THR A 65 -11.11 -16.11 -11.91
CA THR A 65 -12.46 -15.81 -11.41
C THR A 65 -12.83 -14.34 -11.45
N HIS A 66 -11.84 -13.45 -11.57
CA HIS A 66 -12.05 -12.01 -11.56
C HIS A 66 -11.39 -11.36 -12.75
N THR A 67 -12.03 -10.33 -13.30
CA THR A 67 -11.50 -9.57 -14.43
C THR A 67 -10.90 -8.24 -14.04
N ASN A 68 -11.09 -7.80 -12.80
CA ASN A 68 -10.54 -6.52 -12.35
C ASN A 68 -9.03 -6.61 -12.13
N LEU A 69 -8.39 -5.49 -12.45
CA LEU A 69 -6.94 -5.34 -12.31
C LEU A 69 -6.64 -4.45 -11.13
N THR A 70 -5.50 -4.70 -10.51
CA THR A 70 -4.97 -3.86 -9.45
C THR A 70 -3.88 -2.97 -10.03
N HIS A 71 -4.07 -1.67 -9.92
CA HIS A 71 -3.09 -0.68 -10.34
C HIS A 71 -2.24 -0.29 -9.15
N CYS A 72 -0.94 -0.57 -9.23
CA CYS A 72 0.01 -0.22 -8.18
C CYS A 72 0.77 1.03 -8.60
N PHE A 73 0.86 1.99 -7.69
CA PHE A 73 1.58 3.24 -7.93
C PHE A 73 2.74 3.37 -6.96
N LEU A 74 3.81 3.96 -7.44
CA LEU A 74 4.94 4.33 -6.59
C LEU A 74 4.87 5.84 -6.37
N ALA A 75 4.76 6.24 -5.11
CA ALA A 75 4.77 7.64 -4.71
C ALA A 75 6.04 7.89 -3.90
N THR A 76 6.85 8.83 -4.36
CA THR A 76 8.08 9.21 -3.67
C THR A 76 7.96 10.63 -3.11
N ASP A 77 8.67 10.89 -2.02
CA ASP A 77 8.68 12.22 -1.36
C ASP A 77 7.29 12.66 -0.90
N VAL A 78 6.48 11.72 -0.44
CA VAL A 78 5.19 12.05 0.16
C VAL A 78 5.40 12.70 1.52
N GLU A 79 4.44 13.56 1.90
CA GLU A 79 4.52 14.32 3.14
C GLU A 79 3.24 14.13 3.94
N GLN A 80 3.35 14.16 5.26
CA GLN A 80 2.17 14.17 6.11
C GLN A 80 1.55 15.56 6.06
N ILE A 81 0.39 15.65 5.42
CA ILE A 81 -0.28 16.94 5.20
C ILE A 81 -1.64 17.03 5.88
N ASP A 82 -2.09 15.93 6.48
CA ASP A 82 -3.38 15.88 7.15
C ASP A 82 -3.35 14.78 8.22
N THR A 83 -4.44 14.64 8.95
CA THR A 83 -4.65 13.52 9.86
C THR A 83 -5.43 12.43 9.14
N GLN A 84 -5.47 11.24 9.75
CA GLN A 84 -6.27 10.15 9.19
C GLN A 84 -7.76 10.51 9.19
N HIS A 85 -8.44 10.10 8.13
CA HIS A 85 -9.89 10.22 8.00
C HIS A 85 -10.46 8.83 7.74
N LEU A 86 -10.54 8.03 8.80
CA LEU A 86 -11.00 6.65 8.72
C LEU A 86 -12.51 6.57 8.85
N GLU A 87 -13.10 5.59 8.17
CA GLU A 87 -14.50 5.28 8.36
C GLU A 87 -14.67 4.58 9.72
N ASP A 88 -15.91 4.57 10.23
CA ASP A 88 -16.20 4.06 11.57
C ASP A 88 -15.76 2.62 11.80
N THR A 89 -15.73 1.83 10.74
CA THR A 89 -15.35 0.40 10.82
C THR A 89 -13.85 0.15 10.65
N GLU A 90 -13.08 1.18 10.32
CA GLU A 90 -11.65 1.04 10.09
C GLU A 90 -10.86 1.21 11.38
N ALA A 91 -9.88 0.36 11.58
CA ALA A 91 -8.98 0.42 12.72
C ALA A 91 -7.56 0.19 12.23
N LEU A 92 -6.94 1.27 11.77
CA LEU A 92 -5.60 1.25 11.19
C LEU A 92 -4.64 2.05 12.02
N THR A 93 -3.40 1.59 12.09
CA THR A 93 -2.29 2.39 12.61
C THR A 93 -1.27 2.61 11.49
N VAL A 94 -0.65 3.78 11.48
CA VAL A 94 0.36 4.14 10.46
C VAL A 94 1.74 3.84 11.01
N HIS A 95 2.58 3.22 10.19
CA HIS A 95 3.95 2.86 10.55
C HIS A 95 4.91 3.29 9.45
N LEU A 96 6.01 3.91 9.84
CA LEU A 96 7.08 4.27 8.91
C LEU A 96 8.19 3.24 9.06
N LEU A 97 8.45 2.50 8.01
CA LEU A 97 9.40 1.40 8.04
C LEU A 97 10.58 1.68 7.11
N SER A 98 11.77 1.29 7.55
CA SER A 98 12.95 1.39 6.71
C SER A 98 12.94 0.30 5.64
N LEU A 99 13.78 0.45 4.63
CA LEU A 99 13.93 -0.57 3.58
C LEU A 99 14.32 -1.92 4.19
N GLU A 100 15.19 -1.93 5.17
CA GLU A 100 15.63 -3.16 5.83
C GLU A 100 14.49 -3.81 6.61
N GLU A 101 13.69 -3.02 7.30
CA GLU A 101 12.51 -3.53 8.02
C GLU A 101 11.50 -4.15 7.07
N VAL A 102 11.25 -3.50 5.92
CA VAL A 102 10.34 -4.03 4.91
C VAL A 102 10.87 -5.35 4.34
N LYS A 103 12.18 -5.41 4.05
CA LYS A 103 12.79 -6.63 3.56
C LYS A 103 12.63 -7.78 4.55
N GLU A 104 12.84 -7.51 5.83
CA GLU A 104 12.68 -8.51 6.88
C GLU A 104 11.23 -9.01 6.95
N LEU A 105 10.26 -8.12 6.87
CA LEU A 105 8.85 -8.51 6.88
C LEU A 105 8.49 -9.40 5.69
N LEU A 106 9.06 -9.08 4.51
CA LEU A 106 8.84 -9.91 3.32
C LEU A 106 9.45 -11.29 3.49
N GLU A 107 10.69 -11.35 3.98
CA GLU A 107 11.41 -12.62 4.14
C GLU A 107 10.77 -13.52 5.20
N ASN A 108 10.19 -12.92 6.24
CA ASN A 108 9.52 -13.65 7.31
C ASN A 108 8.06 -13.99 6.99
N GLY A 109 7.56 -13.63 5.81
CA GLY A 109 6.19 -13.94 5.42
C GLY A 109 5.13 -13.13 6.15
N GLN A 110 5.48 -11.99 6.73
CA GLN A 110 4.53 -11.15 7.45
C GLN A 110 3.74 -10.21 6.55
N ILE A 111 4.16 -10.05 5.30
CA ILE A 111 3.38 -9.35 4.30
C ILE A 111 2.74 -10.43 3.44
N MET A 112 1.53 -10.82 3.82
CA MET A 112 0.90 -12.03 3.30
C MET A 112 0.09 -11.84 2.03
N GLN A 113 -0.45 -10.64 1.81
CA GLN A 113 -1.26 -10.40 0.62
C GLN A 113 -0.37 -10.21 -0.60
N SER A 114 -0.63 -10.99 -1.66
CA SER A 114 0.16 -10.91 -2.88
C SER A 114 0.10 -9.54 -3.54
N LEU A 115 -1.03 -8.83 -3.42
CA LEU A 115 -1.18 -7.49 -4.00
C LEU A 115 -0.26 -6.46 -3.35
N HIS A 116 0.19 -6.72 -2.13
CA HIS A 116 1.17 -5.87 -1.45
C HIS A 116 2.58 -6.40 -1.63
N ALA A 117 2.75 -7.72 -1.56
CA ALA A 117 4.07 -8.34 -1.65
C ALA A 117 4.70 -8.17 -3.04
N ALA A 118 3.91 -8.30 -4.10
CA ALA A 118 4.44 -8.22 -5.47
C ALA A 118 5.14 -6.90 -5.78
N PRO A 119 4.50 -5.72 -5.57
CA PRO A 119 5.20 -4.46 -5.83
C PRO A 119 6.39 -4.23 -4.91
N LEU A 120 6.33 -4.72 -3.67
CA LEU A 120 7.46 -4.60 -2.75
C LEU A 120 8.64 -5.44 -3.21
N TRP A 121 8.42 -6.67 -3.66
CA TRP A 121 9.50 -7.50 -4.20
C TRP A 121 10.10 -6.88 -5.46
N LYS A 122 9.28 -6.27 -6.33
CA LYS A 122 9.78 -5.54 -7.48
C LYS A 122 10.72 -4.41 -7.04
N TYR A 123 10.30 -3.65 -6.03
CA TYR A 123 11.12 -2.56 -5.49
C TYR A 123 12.45 -3.09 -4.94
N MET A 124 12.41 -4.19 -4.19
CA MET A 124 13.62 -4.81 -3.66
C MET A 124 14.57 -5.23 -4.77
N ALA A 125 14.04 -5.84 -5.83
CA ALA A 125 14.85 -6.27 -6.97
C ALA A 125 15.52 -5.08 -7.66
N GLU A 126 14.76 -4.00 -7.87
CA GLU A 126 15.29 -2.80 -8.52
C GLU A 126 16.38 -2.12 -7.68
N HIS A 127 16.32 -2.27 -6.38
CA HIS A 127 17.30 -1.68 -5.45
C HIS A 127 18.32 -2.71 -4.96
N LYS A 128 18.37 -3.88 -5.60
CA LYS A 128 19.36 -4.93 -5.36
C LYS A 128 19.37 -5.41 -3.92
N GLN A 129 18.20 -5.60 -3.35
CA GLN A 129 18.03 -6.08 -1.98
C GLN A 129 17.76 -7.59 -1.90
N ILE A 130 17.77 -8.28 -3.05
CA ILE A 130 17.55 -9.72 -3.11
C ILE A 130 18.70 -10.41 -3.85
#